data_b5b92382c566338ce374a7b5219b1d72
#
_entry.id   b5b92382c566338ce374a7b5219b1d72
#
_cell.length_a   1.000
_cell.length_b   1.000
_cell.length_c   1.000
_cell.angle_alpha   90.00
_cell.angle_beta   90.00
_cell.angle_gamma   90.00
#
_symmetry.space_group_name_H-M   'P 1'
#
loop_
_entity.id
_entity.type
_entity.pdbx_description
1 polymer ?
#
loop_
_entity_poly.entity_id
_entity_poly.type
_entity_poly.pdbx_seq_one_letter_code
_entity_poly.pdbx_strand_id
1 'polypeptide(L)'
;MKLEPALSRLFLFAAFSVLFAHSSAGHAAETTVIDREVLSRPLPGLNAEEEESFRRGRSLFRQSWVIAPANDVAVDGLGPLYNRLACISCHAKNGRGGAPDKPSERMQSMLVRLSVPGRNAQGGPLPHPAYGDQLNEEGIPGVPGEGRAHLHWHHKPVRLADGTTVALRWPSLSFSELAYGKLGKTLTSLRVSPHVAGLGLLDAVDEKTLLALAAEKKPDGVRGTVNLVYDKATGQPAVGRFGLKSNMPNLRQQIAGAFVGDMGITSPLFAQENCTAAQTACAAAPNGGKPELSATQLDEITFYLANLAPPPRRAGDSPQVRQGEAHFAELGCATCHRPQLISGEVAGNPRLSHQPFAPYTDLLLHDMGPQLADGRPDHRANGRQWRTAPLWGLGALTAINEHSGLLHDGRARTAEEAILWHGGEAETARRRYIKADLTQRAALLAFLQSL
;
A
#
# COMPACT_ATOMS: atom_id res chain seq x y z
N MET A 1 87.82 55.46 16.18
CA MET A 1 87.29 56.74 15.68
C MET A 1 85.77 56.58 15.58
N LYS A 2 85.09 57.40 16.29
CA LYS A 2 83.64 57.33 16.63
C LYS A 2 82.78 57.75 15.44
N LEU A 3 81.68 57.08 15.26
CA LEU A 3 80.51 57.56 14.50
C LEU A 3 79.24 57.08 15.19
N GLU A 4 78.49 58.03 15.70
CA GLU A 4 77.19 57.85 16.32
C GLU A 4 76.06 57.95 15.28
N PRO A 5 74.83 57.43 15.60
CA PRO A 5 73.82 57.19 14.63
C PRO A 5 72.73 58.27 14.55
N ALA A 6 72.10 58.41 13.40
CA ALA A 6 70.94 59.26 13.15
C ALA A 6 69.61 58.54 13.39
N LEU A 7 68.79 59.12 14.27
CA LEU A 7 67.40 58.73 14.55
C LEU A 7 66.49 59.10 13.34
N SER A 8 65.79 58.12 12.78
CA SER A 8 64.74 58.37 11.87
C SER A 8 63.38 57.97 12.51
N ARG A 9 62.47 58.89 12.62
CA ARG A 9 61.13 58.72 13.20
C ARG A 9 60.24 58.08 12.17
N LEU A 10 59.67 56.89 12.53
CA LEU A 10 58.67 56.18 11.73
C LEU A 10 57.29 56.60 12.25
N PHE A 11 56.47 57.22 11.40
CA PHE A 11 55.06 57.47 11.63
C PHE A 11 54.27 56.14 11.40
N LEU A 12 53.60 55.62 12.48
CA LEU A 12 52.67 54.52 12.33
C LEU A 12 51.32 55.10 11.92
N PHE A 13 50.87 54.74 10.70
CA PHE A 13 49.47 54.84 10.30
C PHE A 13 48.75 53.54 10.69
N ALA A 14 47.86 53.62 11.71
CA ALA A 14 46.97 52.52 12.08
C ALA A 14 45.78 52.55 11.09
N ALA A 15 45.75 51.62 10.14
CA ALA A 15 44.59 51.34 9.33
C ALA A 15 43.63 50.40 10.08
N PHE A 16 42.49 50.91 10.52
CA PHE A 16 41.36 50.12 11.06
C PHE A 16 40.66 49.40 9.91
N SER A 17 40.97 48.13 9.70
CA SER A 17 40.18 47.25 8.81
C SER A 17 39.01 46.70 9.58
N VAL A 18 37.80 47.23 9.33
CA VAL A 18 36.53 46.65 9.80
C VAL A 18 36.24 45.42 8.97
N LEU A 19 36.52 44.26 9.50
CA LEU A 19 36.04 42.98 8.92
C LEU A 19 34.52 42.86 9.18
N PHE A 20 33.71 43.07 8.14
CA PHE A 20 32.34 42.61 8.14
C PHE A 20 32.35 41.08 7.97
N ALA A 21 32.20 40.38 9.10
CA ALA A 21 31.91 38.97 9.10
C ALA A 21 30.46 38.78 8.61
N HIS A 22 30.28 38.43 7.31
CA HIS A 22 29.02 37.92 6.82
C HIS A 22 28.85 36.52 7.39
N SER A 23 28.11 36.41 8.49
CA SER A 23 27.56 35.13 8.94
C SER A 23 26.51 34.68 7.95
N SER A 24 26.90 33.97 6.89
CA SER A 24 26.01 33.12 6.14
C SER A 24 25.59 31.96 7.06
N ALA A 25 24.51 32.15 7.81
CA ALA A 25 23.81 31.06 8.44
C ALA A 25 23.26 30.18 7.31
N GLY A 26 24.08 29.24 6.85
CA GLY A 26 23.61 28.13 6.05
C GLY A 26 22.61 27.37 6.88
N HIS A 27 21.32 27.52 6.58
CA HIS A 27 20.30 26.58 7.02
C HIS A 27 20.65 25.26 6.34
N ALA A 28 21.47 24.45 6.96
CA ALA A 28 21.55 23.04 6.66
C ALA A 28 20.12 22.51 6.87
N ALA A 29 19.46 22.11 5.78
CA ALA A 29 18.22 21.37 5.86
C ALA A 29 18.52 20.16 6.76
N GLU A 30 17.96 20.15 7.95
CA GLU A 30 17.99 19.01 8.85
C GLU A 30 17.38 17.85 8.07
N THR A 31 18.22 17.00 7.53
CA THR A 31 17.81 15.71 7.00
C THR A 31 17.32 14.91 8.19
N THR A 32 16.06 15.07 8.53
CA THR A 32 15.39 14.25 9.55
C THR A 32 15.51 12.80 9.09
N VAL A 33 16.40 12.06 9.76
CA VAL A 33 16.56 10.62 9.53
C VAL A 33 15.19 9.98 9.74
N ILE A 34 14.65 9.37 8.68
CA ILE A 34 13.36 8.70 8.76
C ILE A 34 13.53 7.47 9.64
N ASP A 35 12.77 7.42 10.73
CA ASP A 35 12.69 6.22 11.55
C ASP A 35 12.11 5.06 10.74
N ARG A 36 12.90 4.02 10.53
CA ARG A 36 12.54 2.83 9.76
C ARG A 36 11.43 1.99 10.43
N GLU A 37 11.13 2.24 11.70
CA GLU A 37 10.05 1.59 12.47
C GLU A 37 8.79 2.47 12.58
N VAL A 38 8.72 3.60 11.88
CA VAL A 38 7.59 4.54 11.97
C VAL A 38 6.23 3.90 11.66
N LEU A 39 6.19 2.87 10.81
CA LEU A 39 4.96 2.12 10.48
C LEU A 39 4.64 1.00 11.49
N SER A 40 5.49 0.78 12.49
CA SER A 40 5.34 -0.28 13.51
C SER A 40 4.88 0.23 14.86
N ARG A 41 4.68 1.55 15.00
CA ARG A 41 4.30 2.18 16.25
C ARG A 41 2.82 1.97 16.55
N PRO A 42 2.45 1.64 17.82
CA PRO A 42 1.05 1.58 18.20
C PRO A 42 0.41 2.96 18.29
N LEU A 43 -0.91 3.02 18.20
CA LEU A 43 -1.67 4.19 18.66
C LEU A 43 -1.37 4.47 20.13
N PRO A 44 -1.32 5.74 20.54
CA PRO A 44 -1.06 6.09 21.94
C PRO A 44 -2.21 5.66 22.85
N GLY A 45 -1.87 5.39 24.13
CA GLY A 45 -2.86 5.12 25.17
C GLY A 45 -3.36 3.66 25.26
N LEU A 46 -2.57 2.68 24.77
CA LEU A 46 -2.81 1.27 25.10
C LEU A 46 -2.55 1.05 26.59
N ASN A 47 -3.45 0.32 27.27
CA ASN A 47 -3.20 -0.17 28.61
C ASN A 47 -2.32 -1.45 28.58
N ALA A 48 -1.92 -1.97 29.73
CA ALA A 48 -0.99 -3.10 29.82
C ALA A 48 -1.51 -4.38 29.14
N GLU A 49 -2.83 -4.66 29.23
CA GLU A 49 -3.45 -5.82 28.59
C GLU A 49 -3.50 -5.64 27.06
N GLU A 50 -3.82 -4.43 26.62
CA GLU A 50 -3.84 -4.07 25.19
C GLU A 50 -2.44 -4.07 24.58
N GLU A 51 -1.42 -3.62 25.33
CA GLU A 51 -0.02 -3.74 24.88
C GLU A 51 0.42 -5.19 24.72
N GLU A 52 -0.05 -6.07 25.61
CA GLU A 52 0.21 -7.51 25.50
C GLU A 52 -0.49 -8.11 24.27
N SER A 53 -1.75 -7.77 24.03
CA SER A 53 -2.50 -8.18 22.84
C SER A 53 -1.84 -7.66 21.57
N PHE A 54 -1.38 -6.42 21.57
CA PHE A 54 -0.63 -5.83 20.46
C PHE A 54 0.68 -6.60 20.18
N ARG A 55 1.42 -7.00 21.23
CA ARG A 55 2.65 -7.79 21.09
C ARG A 55 2.39 -9.20 20.55
N ARG A 56 1.33 -9.87 21.03
CA ARG A 56 0.93 -11.20 20.53
C ARG A 56 0.52 -11.13 19.05
N GLY A 57 -0.34 -10.16 18.68
CA GLY A 57 -0.72 -9.95 17.29
C GLY A 57 0.48 -9.61 16.38
N ARG A 58 1.44 -8.79 16.88
CA ARG A 58 2.71 -8.52 16.18
C ARG A 58 3.52 -9.79 15.99
N SER A 59 3.58 -10.65 16.99
CA SER A 59 4.29 -11.92 16.92
C SER A 59 3.70 -12.80 15.83
N LEU A 60 2.38 -12.98 15.82
CA LEU A 60 1.65 -13.74 14.79
C LEU A 60 1.84 -13.16 13.38
N PHE A 61 1.83 -11.84 13.23
CA PHE A 61 2.09 -11.19 11.94
C PHE A 61 3.50 -11.46 11.40
N ARG A 62 4.46 -11.66 12.28
CA ARG A 62 5.87 -11.93 11.94
C ARG A 62 6.20 -13.42 11.90
N GLN A 63 5.34 -14.26 12.45
CA GLN A 63 5.52 -15.70 12.55
C GLN A 63 5.61 -16.34 11.16
N SER A 64 6.64 -17.14 10.93
CA SER A 64 6.69 -18.06 9.80
C SER A 64 5.89 -19.30 10.14
N TRP A 65 4.83 -19.56 9.38
CA TRP A 65 4.00 -20.74 9.53
C TRP A 65 4.73 -21.97 8.94
N VAL A 66 4.51 -23.13 9.56
CA VAL A 66 5.15 -24.39 9.19
C VAL A 66 4.11 -25.44 8.80
N ILE A 67 4.57 -26.45 8.06
CA ILE A 67 3.71 -27.54 7.58
C ILE A 67 3.27 -28.40 8.77
N ALA A 68 1.98 -28.76 8.81
CA ALA A 68 1.43 -29.69 9.79
C ALA A 68 1.75 -31.16 9.42
N PRO A 69 1.87 -32.07 10.46
CA PRO A 69 1.92 -31.74 11.88
C PRO A 69 3.32 -31.27 12.32
N ALA A 70 3.38 -30.27 13.19
CA ALA A 70 4.63 -29.78 13.77
C ALA A 70 4.62 -29.91 15.30
N ASN A 71 5.80 -29.78 15.92
CA ASN A 71 5.92 -29.83 17.39
C ASN A 71 5.21 -28.66 18.06
N ASP A 72 5.21 -27.47 17.42
CA ASP A 72 4.47 -26.30 17.86
C ASP A 72 3.18 -26.18 17.02
N VAL A 73 2.11 -26.72 17.54
CA VAL A 73 0.78 -26.71 16.92
C VAL A 73 0.12 -25.32 16.86
N ALA A 74 0.69 -24.31 17.55
CA ALA A 74 0.17 -22.96 17.51
C ALA A 74 0.54 -22.21 16.22
N VAL A 75 1.50 -22.69 15.47
CA VAL A 75 2.05 -22.09 14.25
C VAL A 75 2.23 -23.08 13.10
N ASP A 76 1.73 -24.31 13.24
CA ASP A 76 1.62 -25.24 12.11
C ASP A 76 0.34 -24.95 11.29
N GLY A 77 0.15 -25.70 10.21
CA GLY A 77 -1.00 -25.50 9.32
C GLY A 77 -0.71 -24.56 8.16
N LEU A 78 0.57 -24.36 7.78
CA LEU A 78 0.86 -23.79 6.46
C LEU A 78 0.14 -24.61 5.41
N GLY A 79 -0.70 -23.95 4.62
CA GLY A 79 -1.55 -24.62 3.64
C GLY A 79 -0.78 -25.31 2.52
N PRO A 80 -1.43 -26.24 1.83
CA PRO A 80 -0.79 -27.04 0.77
C PRO A 80 -0.27 -26.20 -0.39
N LEU A 81 -0.92 -25.09 -0.71
CA LEU A 81 -0.55 -24.13 -1.73
C LEU A 81 -0.44 -22.73 -1.10
N TYR A 82 0.68 -22.07 -1.34
CA TYR A 82 0.96 -20.77 -0.71
C TYR A 82 1.88 -19.91 -1.57
N ASN A 83 2.00 -18.63 -1.23
CA ASN A 83 2.99 -17.71 -1.80
C ASN A 83 4.10 -17.39 -0.81
N ARG A 84 3.76 -17.20 0.46
CA ARG A 84 4.73 -16.83 1.52
C ARG A 84 4.37 -17.51 2.84
N LEU A 85 5.35 -17.55 3.74
CA LEU A 85 5.24 -18.22 5.04
C LEU A 85 4.78 -17.28 6.16
N ALA A 86 4.80 -15.95 5.94
CA ALA A 86 4.51 -14.94 6.95
C ALA A 86 3.98 -13.66 6.31
N CYS A 87 3.15 -12.90 7.03
CA CYS A 87 2.65 -11.60 6.56
C CYS A 87 3.80 -10.61 6.32
N ILE A 88 4.82 -10.61 7.21
CA ILE A 88 5.98 -9.73 7.09
C ILE A 88 6.83 -10.00 5.83
N SER A 89 6.70 -11.16 5.21
CA SER A 89 7.40 -11.47 3.96
C SER A 89 6.95 -10.57 2.80
N CYS A 90 5.68 -10.15 2.80
CA CYS A 90 5.14 -9.20 1.82
C CYS A 90 5.06 -7.78 2.37
N HIS A 91 4.92 -7.61 3.68
CA HIS A 91 4.77 -6.33 4.38
C HIS A 91 5.98 -6.05 5.28
N ALA A 92 7.20 -6.10 4.72
CA ALA A 92 8.42 -5.88 5.47
C ALA A 92 8.37 -4.56 6.25
N LYS A 93 8.61 -4.61 7.59
CA LYS A 93 8.48 -3.46 8.50
C LYS A 93 7.11 -2.77 8.44
N ASN A 94 6.03 -3.53 8.23
CA ASN A 94 4.67 -3.05 7.99
C ASN A 94 4.53 -2.15 6.75
N GLY A 95 5.57 -2.10 5.93
CA GLY A 95 5.67 -1.27 4.75
C GLY A 95 5.05 -1.88 3.51
N ARG A 96 5.37 -1.29 2.39
CA ARG A 96 4.85 -1.66 1.07
C ARG A 96 5.78 -2.66 0.38
N GLY A 97 5.20 -3.64 -0.31
CA GLY A 97 5.93 -4.54 -1.18
C GLY A 97 6.38 -3.89 -2.49
N GLY A 98 7.27 -4.57 -3.19
CA GLY A 98 7.81 -4.19 -4.50
C GLY A 98 7.46 -5.19 -5.60
N ALA A 99 7.49 -4.72 -6.83
CA ALA A 99 7.43 -5.56 -8.02
C ALA A 99 8.85 -5.99 -8.42
N PRO A 100 9.04 -7.18 -8.99
CA PRO A 100 10.33 -7.61 -9.52
C PRO A 100 10.77 -6.70 -10.69
N ASP A 101 12.06 -6.43 -10.78
CA ASP A 101 12.61 -5.62 -11.86
C ASP A 101 12.94 -6.45 -13.12
N LYS A 102 13.19 -7.74 -12.97
CA LYS A 102 13.54 -8.68 -14.05
C LYS A 102 12.56 -9.86 -14.09
N PRO A 103 12.27 -10.41 -15.28
CA PRO A 103 11.40 -11.57 -15.43
C PRO A 103 11.90 -12.84 -14.74
N SER A 104 13.20 -12.95 -14.45
CA SER A 104 13.80 -14.06 -13.71
C SER A 104 13.62 -13.97 -12.19
N GLU A 105 13.24 -12.82 -11.68
CA GLU A 105 13.00 -12.61 -10.25
C GLU A 105 11.61 -13.07 -9.86
N ARG A 106 11.48 -13.62 -8.64
CA ARG A 106 10.20 -14.09 -8.10
C ARG A 106 9.36 -12.92 -7.63
N MET A 107 8.04 -13.07 -7.69
CA MET A 107 7.08 -12.10 -7.16
C MET A 107 7.00 -12.18 -5.65
N GLN A 108 8.00 -11.65 -4.92
CA GLN A 108 8.11 -11.82 -3.46
C GLN A 108 7.01 -11.13 -2.66
N SER A 109 6.60 -9.94 -3.06
CA SER A 109 5.59 -9.13 -2.36
C SER A 109 4.55 -8.55 -3.32
N MET A 110 4.32 -9.29 -4.40
CA MET A 110 3.32 -9.06 -5.41
C MET A 110 2.54 -10.36 -5.65
N LEU A 111 1.25 -10.25 -5.91
CA LEU A 111 0.35 -11.37 -6.19
C LEU A 111 -0.24 -11.25 -7.59
N VAL A 112 -0.58 -12.37 -8.20
CA VAL A 112 -1.36 -12.47 -9.42
C VAL A 112 -2.73 -13.01 -9.09
N ARG A 113 -3.75 -12.14 -9.05
CA ARG A 113 -5.13 -12.59 -8.92
C ARG A 113 -5.63 -13.13 -10.25
N LEU A 114 -6.38 -14.22 -10.19
CA LEU A 114 -6.93 -14.94 -11.32
C LEU A 114 -8.46 -14.95 -11.28
N SER A 115 -9.10 -14.97 -12.42
CA SER A 115 -10.53 -15.30 -12.57
C SER A 115 -10.82 -15.66 -14.02
N VAL A 116 -11.93 -16.34 -14.23
CA VAL A 116 -12.51 -16.50 -15.58
C VAL A 116 -13.69 -15.53 -15.75
N PRO A 117 -14.15 -15.26 -16.99
CA PRO A 117 -15.34 -14.46 -17.19
C PRO A 117 -16.55 -15.05 -16.45
N GLY A 118 -17.26 -14.21 -15.70
CA GLY A 118 -18.43 -14.61 -14.90
C GLY A 118 -18.34 -14.08 -13.47
N ARG A 119 -19.28 -14.49 -12.64
CA ARG A 119 -19.37 -14.16 -11.22
C ARG A 119 -19.70 -15.39 -10.41
N ASN A 120 -19.18 -15.46 -9.18
CA ASN A 120 -19.57 -16.49 -8.21
C ASN A 120 -20.93 -16.15 -7.57
N ALA A 121 -21.44 -17.05 -6.74
CA ALA A 121 -22.76 -16.92 -6.09
C ALA A 121 -22.89 -15.66 -5.19
N GLN A 122 -21.79 -15.13 -4.66
CA GLN A 122 -21.73 -13.92 -3.86
C GLN A 122 -21.46 -12.64 -4.69
N GLY A 123 -21.52 -12.74 -6.04
CA GLY A 123 -21.28 -11.62 -6.95
C GLY A 123 -19.81 -11.24 -7.14
N GLY A 124 -18.89 -11.95 -6.50
CA GLY A 124 -17.45 -11.79 -6.68
C GLY A 124 -16.92 -12.37 -8.00
N PRO A 125 -15.61 -12.24 -8.25
CA PRO A 125 -14.99 -12.87 -9.42
C PRO A 125 -15.20 -14.38 -9.43
N LEU A 126 -15.43 -14.97 -10.61
CA LEU A 126 -15.48 -16.41 -10.76
C LEU A 126 -14.04 -16.97 -10.75
N PRO A 127 -13.65 -17.79 -9.76
CA PRO A 127 -12.31 -18.35 -9.71
C PRO A 127 -11.98 -19.19 -10.95
N HIS A 128 -10.70 -19.27 -11.29
CA HIS A 128 -10.25 -20.19 -12.33
C HIS A 128 -10.44 -21.64 -11.87
N PRO A 129 -11.04 -22.54 -12.68
CA PRO A 129 -11.41 -23.89 -12.23
C PRO A 129 -10.21 -24.78 -11.79
N ALA A 130 -9.00 -24.50 -12.30
CA ALA A 130 -7.81 -25.27 -11.95
C ALA A 130 -6.81 -24.51 -11.06
N TYR A 131 -6.93 -23.19 -10.92
CA TYR A 131 -5.95 -22.33 -10.23
C TYR A 131 -6.58 -21.39 -9.18
N GLY A 132 -7.89 -21.51 -8.93
CA GLY A 132 -8.54 -20.66 -7.94
C GLY A 132 -8.59 -19.18 -8.31
N ASP A 133 -8.54 -18.30 -7.32
CA ASP A 133 -8.65 -16.85 -7.49
C ASP A 133 -7.29 -16.11 -7.40
N GLN A 134 -6.20 -16.85 -7.12
CA GLN A 134 -4.84 -16.36 -7.01
C GLN A 134 -3.85 -17.44 -7.45
N LEU A 135 -2.77 -17.06 -8.11
CA LEU A 135 -1.67 -17.99 -8.43
C LEU A 135 -0.80 -18.19 -7.17
N ASN A 136 -0.72 -19.42 -6.68
CA ASN A 136 0.13 -19.83 -5.58
C ASN A 136 1.37 -20.54 -6.13
N GLU A 137 2.53 -19.86 -6.09
CA GLU A 137 3.75 -20.35 -6.73
C GLU A 137 4.43 -21.50 -5.97
N GLU A 138 4.12 -21.66 -4.68
CA GLU A 138 4.72 -22.67 -3.81
C GLU A 138 3.71 -23.73 -3.41
N GLY A 139 4.22 -24.93 -3.13
CA GLY A 139 3.49 -26.04 -2.54
C GLY A 139 4.31 -26.75 -1.47
N ILE A 140 3.65 -27.40 -0.52
CA ILE A 140 4.32 -28.27 0.45
C ILE A 140 4.86 -29.54 -0.24
N PRO A 141 5.78 -30.31 0.38
CA PRO A 141 6.27 -31.56 -0.19
C PRO A 141 5.14 -32.50 -0.63
N GLY A 142 5.19 -32.92 -1.90
CA GLY A 142 4.14 -33.75 -2.52
C GLY A 142 2.99 -33.00 -3.19
N VAL A 143 2.90 -31.68 -3.01
CA VAL A 143 1.93 -30.83 -3.69
C VAL A 143 2.67 -29.87 -4.63
N PRO A 144 2.55 -30.00 -5.95
CA PRO A 144 3.20 -29.08 -6.87
C PRO A 144 2.61 -27.66 -6.73
N GLY A 145 3.48 -26.65 -6.70
CA GLY A 145 3.05 -25.26 -6.84
C GLY A 145 2.29 -25.05 -8.15
N GLU A 146 1.48 -24.03 -8.24
CA GLU A 146 0.59 -23.81 -9.38
C GLU A 146 1.31 -23.41 -10.66
N GLY A 147 2.45 -22.74 -10.54
CA GLY A 147 3.25 -22.26 -11.65
C GLY A 147 4.09 -21.06 -11.27
N ARG A 148 4.69 -20.42 -12.26
CA ARG A 148 5.51 -19.22 -12.10
C ARG A 148 4.96 -18.08 -12.95
N ALA A 149 4.84 -16.89 -12.37
CA ALA A 149 4.53 -15.69 -13.10
C ALA A 149 5.81 -14.86 -13.33
N HIS A 150 5.99 -14.36 -14.54
CA HIS A 150 7.13 -13.55 -14.95
C HIS A 150 6.65 -12.17 -15.39
N LEU A 151 7.25 -11.12 -14.81
CA LEU A 151 6.90 -9.73 -15.09
C LEU A 151 7.87 -9.14 -16.12
N HIS A 152 7.34 -8.60 -17.19
CA HIS A 152 8.11 -7.93 -18.25
C HIS A 152 7.76 -6.45 -18.28
N TRP A 153 8.76 -5.57 -18.19
CA TRP A 153 8.57 -4.13 -18.23
C TRP A 153 8.71 -3.57 -19.64
N HIS A 154 7.69 -2.82 -20.06
CA HIS A 154 7.71 -2.00 -21.26
C HIS A 154 7.81 -0.53 -20.86
N HIS A 155 8.34 0.33 -21.76
CA HIS A 155 8.59 1.73 -21.46
C HIS A 155 7.97 2.65 -22.50
N LYS A 156 7.48 3.82 -22.05
CA LYS A 156 7.03 4.90 -22.91
C LYS A 156 7.45 6.26 -22.34
N PRO A 157 7.86 7.25 -23.18
CA PRO A 157 8.09 8.60 -22.70
C PRO A 157 6.78 9.37 -22.54
N VAL A 158 6.76 10.28 -21.56
CA VAL A 158 5.74 11.34 -21.43
C VAL A 158 6.48 12.66 -21.36
N ARG A 159 6.15 13.59 -22.27
CA ARG A 159 6.74 14.93 -22.31
C ARG A 159 5.88 15.89 -21.49
N LEU A 160 6.51 16.66 -20.62
CA LEU A 160 5.90 17.74 -19.83
C LEU A 160 5.95 19.05 -20.62
N ALA A 161 5.20 20.06 -20.19
CA ALA A 161 5.07 21.33 -20.90
C ALA A 161 6.41 22.12 -20.99
N ASP A 162 7.30 21.95 -20.00
CA ASP A 162 8.64 22.56 -19.99
C ASP A 162 9.67 21.80 -20.84
N GLY A 163 9.26 20.75 -21.54
CA GLY A 163 10.12 19.93 -22.37
C GLY A 163 10.78 18.74 -21.66
N THR A 164 10.70 18.65 -20.34
CA THR A 164 11.19 17.49 -19.58
C THR A 164 10.48 16.21 -20.03
N THR A 165 11.21 15.12 -20.12
CA THR A 165 10.67 13.80 -20.50
C THR A 165 10.81 12.82 -19.35
N VAL A 166 9.68 12.20 -18.94
CA VAL A 166 9.62 11.16 -17.92
C VAL A 166 9.38 9.82 -18.59
N ALA A 167 10.23 8.84 -18.32
CA ALA A 167 10.09 7.48 -18.85
C ALA A 167 9.16 6.67 -17.93
N LEU A 168 7.94 6.41 -18.36
CA LEU A 168 7.00 5.54 -17.67
C LEU A 168 7.21 4.08 -18.07
N ARG A 169 6.94 3.14 -17.14
CA ARG A 169 6.97 1.70 -17.42
C ARG A 169 5.61 1.06 -17.13
N TRP A 170 5.23 0.01 -17.89
CA TRP A 170 4.03 -0.79 -17.63
C TRP A 170 4.34 -2.28 -17.77
N PRO A 171 3.64 -3.15 -17.00
CA PRO A 171 3.93 -4.57 -16.98
C PRO A 171 3.16 -5.35 -18.04
N SER A 172 3.74 -6.47 -18.47
CA SER A 172 3.03 -7.61 -19.05
C SER A 172 3.46 -8.90 -18.35
N LEU A 173 2.59 -9.91 -18.37
CA LEU A 173 2.81 -11.20 -17.72
C LEU A 173 3.08 -12.30 -18.73
N SER A 174 3.97 -13.22 -18.39
CA SER A 174 4.04 -14.56 -18.95
C SER A 174 4.07 -15.58 -17.81
N PHE A 175 3.78 -16.84 -18.12
CA PHE A 175 3.69 -17.93 -17.13
C PHE A 175 4.49 -19.12 -17.61
N SER A 176 5.11 -19.83 -16.66
CA SER A 176 5.81 -21.09 -16.87
C SER A 176 5.49 -22.10 -15.77
N GLU A 177 5.90 -23.34 -15.94
CA GLU A 177 5.77 -24.40 -14.94
C GLU A 177 4.32 -24.62 -14.44
N LEU A 178 3.31 -24.37 -15.29
CA LEU A 178 1.91 -24.53 -14.93
C LEU A 178 1.58 -26.01 -14.68
N ALA A 179 1.35 -26.36 -13.39
CA ALA A 179 1.18 -27.76 -12.97
C ALA A 179 -0.22 -28.34 -13.28
N TYR A 180 -1.24 -27.49 -13.45
CA TYR A 180 -2.65 -27.91 -13.56
C TYR A 180 -3.26 -27.55 -14.93
N GLY A 181 -2.41 -27.49 -15.96
CA GLY A 181 -2.81 -27.24 -17.33
C GLY A 181 -2.74 -25.77 -17.76
N LYS A 182 -3.28 -25.46 -18.94
CA LYS A 182 -3.19 -24.10 -19.51
C LYS A 182 -4.17 -23.14 -18.82
N LEU A 183 -3.74 -21.90 -18.58
CA LEU A 183 -4.62 -20.84 -18.04
C LEU A 183 -5.79 -20.45 -18.97
N GLY A 184 -5.68 -20.65 -20.29
CA GLY A 184 -6.76 -20.34 -21.23
C GLY A 184 -7.20 -18.87 -21.16
N LYS A 185 -8.53 -18.64 -21.19
CA LYS A 185 -9.12 -17.28 -21.09
C LYS A 185 -9.20 -16.83 -19.65
N THR A 186 -8.05 -16.51 -19.05
CA THR A 186 -7.94 -16.04 -17.67
C THR A 186 -7.77 -14.52 -17.62
N LEU A 187 -8.54 -13.88 -16.75
CA LEU A 187 -8.35 -12.49 -16.38
C LEU A 187 -7.33 -12.43 -15.24
N THR A 188 -6.31 -11.62 -15.38
CA THR A 188 -5.22 -11.49 -14.40
C THR A 188 -5.18 -10.09 -13.81
N SER A 189 -4.76 -9.98 -12.55
CA SER A 189 -4.55 -8.69 -11.88
C SER A 189 -3.31 -8.75 -11.01
N LEU A 190 -2.32 -7.94 -11.34
CA LEU A 190 -1.11 -7.75 -10.52
C LEU A 190 -1.43 -6.88 -9.31
N ARG A 191 -1.02 -7.31 -8.12
CA ARG A 191 -1.29 -6.59 -6.88
C ARG A 191 -0.07 -6.58 -5.96
N VAL A 192 0.54 -5.42 -5.80
CA VAL A 192 1.60 -5.17 -4.81
C VAL A 192 0.97 -4.98 -3.43
N SER A 193 1.56 -5.58 -2.40
CA SER A 193 1.10 -5.42 -1.02
C SER A 193 1.21 -3.95 -0.56
N PRO A 194 0.15 -3.32 -0.02
CA PRO A 194 0.22 -1.97 0.55
C PRO A 194 0.91 -2.00 1.92
N HIS A 195 1.33 -0.85 2.45
CA HIS A 195 1.67 -0.72 3.87
C HIS A 195 0.42 -0.92 4.74
N VAL A 196 0.61 -1.35 5.99
CA VAL A 196 -0.48 -1.75 6.88
C VAL A 196 -0.72 -0.81 8.08
N ALA A 197 -0.05 0.35 8.13
CA ALA A 197 -0.26 1.34 9.19
C ALA A 197 -1.57 2.12 9.00
N GLY A 198 -2.26 2.44 10.08
CA GLY A 198 -3.49 3.25 10.11
C GLY A 198 -4.75 2.51 9.67
N LEU A 199 -4.71 1.19 9.46
CA LEU A 199 -5.85 0.44 8.93
C LEU A 199 -7.08 0.49 9.84
N GLY A 200 -6.92 0.54 11.18
CA GLY A 200 -8.05 0.64 12.10
C GLY A 200 -8.87 1.92 11.95
N LEU A 201 -8.21 3.05 11.66
CA LEU A 201 -8.91 4.30 11.37
C LEU A 201 -9.71 4.22 10.05
N LEU A 202 -9.17 3.54 9.04
CA LEU A 202 -9.89 3.31 7.78
C LEU A 202 -11.07 2.35 7.96
N ASP A 203 -10.91 1.31 8.79
CA ASP A 203 -11.97 0.36 9.13
C ASP A 203 -13.12 1.05 9.89
N ALA A 204 -12.77 2.00 10.74
CA ALA A 204 -13.70 2.78 11.55
C ALA A 204 -14.49 3.86 10.79
N VAL A 205 -14.22 4.11 9.50
CA VAL A 205 -15.05 5.04 8.72
C VAL A 205 -16.45 4.46 8.54
N ASP A 206 -17.48 5.19 8.96
CA ASP A 206 -18.87 4.76 8.83
C ASP A 206 -19.26 4.52 7.36
N GLU A 207 -20.07 3.49 7.13
CA GLU A 207 -20.64 3.22 5.80
C GLU A 207 -21.42 4.41 5.26
N LYS A 208 -22.21 5.09 6.11
CA LYS A 208 -22.94 6.32 5.74
C LYS A 208 -22.03 7.41 5.21
N THR A 209 -20.82 7.55 5.76
CA THR A 209 -19.82 8.51 5.28
C THR A 209 -19.35 8.15 3.88
N LEU A 210 -19.05 6.87 3.61
CA LEU A 210 -18.63 6.42 2.28
C LEU A 210 -19.74 6.60 1.23
N LEU A 211 -20.99 6.30 1.60
CA LEU A 211 -22.15 6.51 0.73
C LEU A 211 -22.38 8.01 0.44
N ALA A 212 -22.21 8.87 1.45
CA ALA A 212 -22.31 10.32 1.27
C ALA A 212 -21.21 10.85 0.34
N LEU A 213 -19.96 10.42 0.52
CA LEU A 213 -18.84 10.75 -0.36
C LEU A 213 -19.05 10.30 -1.81
N ALA A 214 -19.67 9.13 -2.01
CA ALA A 214 -20.02 8.64 -3.34
C ALA A 214 -21.16 9.43 -4.01
N ALA A 215 -22.06 10.00 -3.20
CA ALA A 215 -23.19 10.82 -3.68
C ALA A 215 -22.81 12.29 -3.94
N GLU A 216 -21.65 12.75 -3.45
CA GLU A 216 -21.18 14.12 -3.68
C GLU A 216 -21.04 14.44 -5.16
N LYS A 217 -21.49 15.64 -5.55
CA LYS A 217 -21.13 16.22 -6.85
C LYS A 217 -19.70 16.73 -6.80
N LYS A 218 -18.82 16.08 -7.55
CA LYS A 218 -17.40 16.42 -7.62
C LYS A 218 -17.07 17.18 -8.90
N PRO A 219 -16.06 18.06 -8.89
CA PRO A 219 -15.61 18.76 -10.10
C PRO A 219 -15.04 17.81 -11.14
N ASP A 220 -14.80 18.32 -12.34
CA ASP A 220 -14.07 17.65 -13.43
C ASP A 220 -14.67 16.30 -13.90
N GLY A 221 -15.94 16.05 -13.60
CA GLY A 221 -16.63 14.80 -13.95
C GLY A 221 -16.24 13.60 -13.07
N VAL A 222 -15.51 13.82 -12.00
CA VAL A 222 -15.18 12.79 -11.02
C VAL A 222 -16.46 12.30 -10.35
N ARG A 223 -16.60 11.00 -10.20
CA ARG A 223 -17.78 10.38 -9.56
C ARG A 223 -17.42 9.68 -8.26
N GLY A 224 -16.57 8.66 -8.36
CA GLY A 224 -16.32 7.75 -7.26
C GLY A 224 -17.53 6.86 -6.94
N THR A 225 -17.28 5.60 -6.63
CA THR A 225 -18.36 4.66 -6.30
C THR A 225 -17.92 3.75 -5.15
N VAL A 226 -18.88 3.24 -4.37
CA VAL A 226 -18.61 2.19 -3.39
C VAL A 226 -18.62 0.82 -4.08
N ASN A 227 -17.80 -0.12 -3.58
CA ASN A 227 -17.94 -1.52 -3.91
C ASN A 227 -18.87 -2.19 -2.89
N LEU A 228 -19.96 -2.83 -3.33
CA LEU A 228 -20.76 -3.68 -2.47
C LEU A 228 -20.22 -5.11 -2.57
N VAL A 229 -19.85 -5.65 -1.43
CA VAL A 229 -19.18 -6.94 -1.29
C VAL A 229 -19.89 -7.83 -0.27
N TYR A 230 -19.54 -9.10 -0.22
CA TYR A 230 -20.14 -10.04 0.72
C TYR A 230 -19.37 -10.04 2.05
N ASP A 231 -20.06 -9.71 3.14
CA ASP A 231 -19.53 -9.86 4.50
C ASP A 231 -19.81 -11.30 4.98
N LYS A 232 -18.72 -12.06 5.16
CA LYS A 232 -18.79 -13.47 5.59
C LYS A 232 -19.24 -13.65 7.02
N ALA A 233 -19.03 -12.67 7.87
CA ALA A 233 -19.45 -12.75 9.27
C ALA A 233 -20.97 -12.59 9.44
N THR A 234 -21.59 -11.71 8.64
CA THR A 234 -23.01 -11.42 8.70
C THR A 234 -23.83 -12.15 7.64
N GLY A 235 -23.19 -12.65 6.59
CA GLY A 235 -23.87 -13.23 5.43
C GLY A 235 -24.60 -12.20 4.56
N GLN A 236 -24.31 -10.91 4.71
CA GLN A 236 -25.01 -9.81 4.06
C GLN A 236 -24.08 -8.98 3.16
N PRO A 237 -24.61 -8.24 2.17
CA PRO A 237 -23.85 -7.24 1.47
C PRO A 237 -23.42 -6.09 2.38
N ALA A 238 -22.19 -5.61 2.22
CA ALA A 238 -21.63 -4.47 2.95
C ALA A 238 -20.77 -3.60 2.02
N VAL A 239 -20.50 -2.36 2.41
CA VAL A 239 -19.58 -1.48 1.68
C VAL A 239 -18.13 -1.94 1.91
N GLY A 240 -17.44 -2.23 0.82
CA GLY A 240 -16.01 -2.62 0.85
C GLY A 240 -15.10 -1.44 1.16
N ARG A 241 -14.06 -1.70 1.95
CA ARG A 241 -13.03 -0.73 2.37
C ARG A 241 -11.62 -1.17 2.04
N PHE A 242 -11.34 -2.48 2.13
CA PHE A 242 -10.01 -3.05 1.98
C PHE A 242 -9.82 -3.79 0.65
N GLY A 243 -8.56 -4.11 0.35
CA GLY A 243 -8.14 -4.54 -0.96
C GLY A 243 -8.03 -3.36 -1.94
N LEU A 244 -7.31 -3.57 -3.05
CA LEU A 244 -7.05 -2.52 -4.05
C LEU A 244 -8.29 -2.13 -4.87
N LYS A 245 -9.36 -2.94 -4.81
CA LYS A 245 -10.67 -2.66 -5.41
C LYS A 245 -11.79 -2.62 -4.38
N SER A 246 -11.49 -2.30 -3.12
CA SER A 246 -12.46 -2.28 -2.01
C SER A 246 -13.29 -3.59 -1.96
N ASN A 247 -12.62 -4.73 -2.12
CA ASN A 247 -13.28 -6.03 -2.24
C ASN A 247 -13.46 -6.77 -0.91
N MET A 248 -13.08 -6.15 0.20
CA MET A 248 -13.28 -6.66 1.56
C MET A 248 -13.99 -5.61 2.43
N PRO A 249 -15.00 -5.99 3.23
CA PRO A 249 -15.84 -5.05 3.97
C PRO A 249 -15.15 -4.46 5.20
N ASN A 250 -14.29 -5.26 5.87
CA ASN A 250 -13.64 -4.91 7.12
C ASN A 250 -12.23 -5.51 7.21
N LEU A 251 -11.46 -5.03 8.18
CA LEU A 251 -10.07 -5.44 8.39
C LEU A 251 -9.96 -6.93 8.76
N ARG A 252 -10.84 -7.43 9.62
CA ARG A 252 -10.83 -8.84 10.06
C ARG A 252 -11.01 -9.80 8.89
N GLN A 253 -11.93 -9.53 7.96
CA GLN A 253 -12.13 -10.36 6.76
C GLN A 253 -10.98 -10.20 5.77
N GLN A 254 -10.37 -9.00 5.66
CA GLN A 254 -9.17 -8.80 4.84
C GLN A 254 -8.00 -9.66 5.33
N ILE A 255 -7.79 -9.72 6.65
CA ILE A 255 -6.73 -10.55 7.26
C ILE A 255 -7.00 -12.03 7.01
N ALA A 256 -8.19 -12.50 7.32
CA ALA A 256 -8.57 -13.90 7.09
C ALA A 256 -8.48 -14.29 5.61
N GLY A 257 -8.83 -13.39 4.69
CA GLY A 257 -8.67 -13.57 3.26
C GLY A 257 -7.21 -13.65 2.80
N ALA A 258 -6.29 -12.93 3.48
CA ALA A 258 -4.86 -13.02 3.22
C ALA A 258 -4.29 -14.36 3.76
N PHE A 259 -4.74 -14.83 4.92
CA PHE A 259 -4.33 -16.14 5.44
C PHE A 259 -4.62 -17.27 4.45
N VAL A 260 -5.86 -17.36 3.96
CA VAL A 260 -6.25 -18.44 3.04
C VAL A 260 -5.66 -18.24 1.65
N GLY A 261 -5.60 -17.00 1.14
CA GLY A 261 -5.11 -16.74 -0.23
C GLY A 261 -3.60 -16.80 -0.36
N ASP A 262 -2.85 -16.27 0.62
CA ASP A 262 -1.41 -16.07 0.52
C ASP A 262 -0.60 -17.20 1.19
N MET A 263 -1.18 -17.87 2.20
CA MET A 263 -0.54 -18.91 3.00
C MET A 263 -1.32 -20.24 3.02
N GLY A 264 -2.51 -20.30 2.40
CA GLY A 264 -3.36 -21.49 2.40
C GLY A 264 -3.96 -21.83 3.77
N ILE A 265 -3.89 -20.93 4.75
CA ILE A 265 -4.29 -21.18 6.14
C ILE A 265 -5.79 -20.87 6.32
N THR A 266 -6.54 -21.87 6.74
CA THR A 266 -7.98 -21.73 7.02
C THR A 266 -8.26 -20.94 8.30
N SER A 267 -9.45 -20.35 8.39
CA SER A 267 -9.88 -19.55 9.54
C SER A 267 -11.40 -19.69 9.74
N PRO A 268 -11.97 -19.20 10.86
CA PRO A 268 -13.44 -19.22 11.05
C PRO A 268 -14.22 -18.53 9.93
N LEU A 269 -13.64 -17.54 9.24
CA LEU A 269 -14.27 -16.84 8.10
C LEU A 269 -14.04 -17.53 6.76
N PHE A 270 -12.96 -18.31 6.63
CA PHE A 270 -12.58 -19.05 5.45
C PHE A 270 -12.19 -20.48 5.85
N ALA A 271 -13.18 -21.32 6.08
CA ALA A 271 -13.02 -22.67 6.63
C ALA A 271 -12.61 -23.72 5.59
N GLN A 272 -12.49 -23.34 4.32
CA GLN A 272 -12.10 -24.24 3.23
C GLN A 272 -10.70 -23.88 2.74
N GLU A 273 -9.91 -24.92 2.48
CA GLU A 273 -8.61 -24.79 1.80
C GLU A 273 -8.79 -24.10 0.43
N ASN A 274 -7.74 -23.45 -0.04
CA ASN A 274 -7.72 -22.80 -1.35
C ASN A 274 -7.53 -23.80 -2.51
N CYS A 275 -7.59 -25.11 -2.27
CA CYS A 275 -7.49 -26.16 -3.28
C CYS A 275 -8.68 -26.16 -4.23
N THR A 276 -8.44 -26.34 -5.52
CA THR A 276 -9.48 -26.58 -6.52
C THR A 276 -9.72 -28.06 -6.72
N ALA A 277 -10.81 -28.43 -7.40
CA ALA A 277 -11.11 -29.84 -7.73
C ALA A 277 -10.03 -30.49 -8.62
N ALA A 278 -9.25 -29.73 -9.36
CA ALA A 278 -8.14 -30.22 -10.18
C ALA A 278 -6.88 -30.54 -9.36
N GLN A 279 -6.80 -30.04 -8.14
CA GLN A 279 -5.62 -30.08 -7.27
C GLN A 279 -5.77 -31.19 -6.21
N THR A 280 -5.88 -32.43 -6.65
CA THR A 280 -6.17 -33.60 -5.78
C THR A 280 -5.12 -33.81 -4.70
N ALA A 281 -3.82 -33.60 -4.98
CA ALA A 281 -2.75 -33.66 -4.00
C ALA A 281 -2.90 -32.58 -2.91
N CYS A 282 -3.35 -31.38 -3.28
CA CYS A 282 -3.66 -30.30 -2.35
C CYS A 282 -4.81 -30.72 -1.40
N ALA A 283 -5.89 -31.24 -1.95
CA ALA A 283 -7.05 -31.68 -1.16
C ALA A 283 -6.76 -32.86 -0.21
N ALA A 284 -5.74 -33.65 -0.52
CA ALA A 284 -5.30 -34.80 0.29
C ALA A 284 -4.16 -34.48 1.27
N ALA A 285 -3.68 -33.23 1.30
CA ALA A 285 -2.54 -32.84 2.11
C ALA A 285 -2.86 -32.82 3.62
N PRO A 286 -1.84 -32.91 4.47
CA PRO A 286 -2.01 -32.74 5.92
C PRO A 286 -2.58 -31.35 6.24
N ASN A 287 -3.39 -31.28 7.31
CA ASN A 287 -4.05 -30.08 7.79
C ASN A 287 -3.70 -29.85 9.27
N GLY A 288 -3.40 -28.62 9.68
CA GLY A 288 -3.02 -28.25 11.03
C GLY A 288 -4.18 -28.05 12.01
N GLY A 289 -5.42 -28.10 11.53
CA GLY A 289 -6.62 -27.88 12.36
C GLY A 289 -7.86 -27.59 11.53
N LYS A 290 -9.01 -27.45 12.19
CA LYS A 290 -10.29 -27.11 11.53
C LYS A 290 -11.05 -26.04 12.34
N PRO A 291 -10.78 -24.74 12.15
CA PRO A 291 -9.75 -24.14 11.27
C PRO A 291 -8.34 -24.18 11.89
N GLU A 292 -7.32 -23.96 11.07
CA GLU A 292 -5.92 -23.88 11.48
C GLU A 292 -5.62 -22.61 12.29
N LEU A 293 -6.09 -21.46 11.80
CA LEU A 293 -6.05 -20.20 12.54
C LEU A 293 -7.27 -20.11 13.47
N SER A 294 -7.05 -20.07 14.78
CA SER A 294 -8.12 -19.91 15.76
C SER A 294 -8.77 -18.50 15.67
N ALA A 295 -9.98 -18.38 16.23
CA ALA A 295 -10.65 -17.07 16.35
C ALA A 295 -9.81 -16.08 17.17
N THR A 296 -9.20 -16.54 18.26
CA THR A 296 -8.36 -15.71 19.14
C THR A 296 -7.13 -15.18 18.39
N GLN A 297 -6.42 -16.02 17.64
CA GLN A 297 -5.28 -15.58 16.86
C GLN A 297 -5.69 -14.56 15.78
N LEU A 298 -6.82 -14.79 15.09
CA LEU A 298 -7.36 -13.82 14.13
C LEU A 298 -7.71 -12.49 14.79
N ASP A 299 -8.28 -12.51 15.99
CA ASP A 299 -8.63 -11.30 16.74
C ASP A 299 -7.37 -10.55 17.23
N GLU A 300 -6.34 -11.25 17.68
CA GLU A 300 -5.05 -10.65 18.09
C GLU A 300 -4.33 -9.98 16.92
N ILE A 301 -4.27 -10.61 15.74
CA ILE A 301 -3.69 -9.98 14.55
C ILE A 301 -4.54 -8.79 14.11
N THR A 302 -5.86 -8.90 14.19
CA THR A 302 -6.77 -7.78 13.87
C THR A 302 -6.54 -6.63 14.83
N PHE A 303 -6.41 -6.89 16.13
CA PHE A 303 -6.09 -5.89 17.13
C PHE A 303 -4.75 -5.19 16.84
N TYR A 304 -3.71 -5.96 16.53
CA TYR A 304 -2.40 -5.42 16.15
C TYR A 304 -2.50 -4.45 14.97
N LEU A 305 -3.09 -4.89 13.86
CA LEU A 305 -3.19 -4.08 12.64
C LEU A 305 -4.14 -2.89 12.78
N ALA A 306 -5.21 -3.02 13.58
CA ALA A 306 -6.13 -1.92 13.87
C ALA A 306 -5.47 -0.82 14.72
N ASN A 307 -4.54 -1.19 15.61
CA ASN A 307 -3.87 -0.26 16.50
C ASN A 307 -2.48 0.20 16.01
N LEU A 308 -2.07 -0.09 14.79
CA LEU A 308 -0.91 0.54 14.17
C LEU A 308 -1.23 2.00 13.85
N ALA A 309 -0.43 2.92 14.39
CA ALA A 309 -0.59 4.35 14.14
C ALA A 309 -0.26 4.70 12.68
N PRO A 310 -1.02 5.61 12.04
CA PRO A 310 -0.53 6.21 10.80
C PRO A 310 0.75 7.01 11.09
N PRO A 311 1.72 7.02 10.14
CA PRO A 311 2.93 7.79 10.34
C PRO A 311 2.63 9.29 10.38
N PRO A 312 3.34 10.08 11.19
CA PRO A 312 3.15 11.52 11.28
C PRO A 312 3.61 12.20 9.99
N ARG A 313 2.93 13.28 9.62
CA ARG A 313 3.36 14.18 8.53
C ARG A 313 4.68 14.84 8.93
N ARG A 314 5.60 15.00 7.97
CA ARG A 314 6.93 15.57 8.16
C ARG A 314 7.04 16.94 7.52
N ALA A 315 7.91 17.82 8.06
CA ALA A 315 8.23 19.14 7.49
C ALA A 315 7.01 19.98 7.08
N GLY A 316 5.86 19.80 7.77
CA GLY A 316 4.59 20.47 7.44
C GLY A 316 4.67 22.00 7.46
N ASP A 317 5.60 22.58 8.23
CA ASP A 317 5.80 24.03 8.36
C ASP A 317 6.71 24.63 7.26
N SER A 318 7.33 23.81 6.42
CA SER A 318 8.13 24.30 5.30
C SER A 318 7.26 25.11 4.32
N PRO A 319 7.69 26.33 3.91
CA PRO A 319 6.96 27.12 2.91
C PRO A 319 6.70 26.35 1.61
N GLN A 320 7.67 25.59 1.13
CA GLN A 320 7.54 24.78 -0.08
C GLN A 320 6.47 23.67 0.09
N VAL A 321 6.41 23.01 1.26
CA VAL A 321 5.42 21.98 1.55
C VAL A 321 4.00 22.57 1.62
N ARG A 322 3.83 23.76 2.26
CA ARG A 322 2.53 24.46 2.29
C ARG A 322 2.08 24.87 0.89
N GLN A 323 3.00 25.37 0.07
CA GLN A 323 2.72 25.73 -1.33
C GLN A 323 2.33 24.48 -2.14
N GLY A 324 3.00 23.37 -1.92
CA GLY A 324 2.68 22.08 -2.55
C GLY A 324 1.30 21.57 -2.14
N GLU A 325 0.87 21.77 -0.90
CA GLU A 325 -0.47 21.42 -0.42
C GLU A 325 -1.55 22.27 -1.12
N ALA A 326 -1.30 23.56 -1.32
CA ALA A 326 -2.18 24.41 -2.11
C ALA A 326 -2.29 23.89 -3.56
N HIS A 327 -1.17 23.57 -4.20
CA HIS A 327 -1.17 23.01 -5.56
C HIS A 327 -1.85 21.64 -5.63
N PHE A 328 -1.76 20.81 -4.58
CA PHE A 328 -2.49 19.54 -4.51
C PHE A 328 -4.01 19.74 -4.62
N ALA A 329 -4.55 20.78 -3.98
CA ALA A 329 -5.95 21.15 -4.10
C ALA A 329 -6.27 21.76 -5.47
N GLU A 330 -5.49 22.74 -5.93
CA GLU A 330 -5.69 23.46 -7.20
C GLU A 330 -5.65 22.55 -8.43
N LEU A 331 -4.74 21.58 -8.44
CA LEU A 331 -4.64 20.60 -9.51
C LEU A 331 -5.77 19.57 -9.49
N GLY A 332 -6.56 19.50 -8.41
CA GLY A 332 -7.72 18.62 -8.27
C GLY A 332 -7.43 17.28 -7.63
N CYS A 333 -6.23 17.05 -7.07
CA CYS A 333 -5.86 15.79 -6.43
C CYS A 333 -6.72 15.50 -5.18
N ALA A 334 -7.05 16.56 -4.41
CA ALA A 334 -7.87 16.49 -3.21
C ALA A 334 -9.32 16.02 -3.45
N THR A 335 -9.77 15.98 -4.72
CA THR A 335 -11.12 15.50 -5.07
C THR A 335 -11.32 14.01 -4.73
N CYS A 336 -10.30 13.18 -4.97
CA CYS A 336 -10.26 11.77 -4.62
C CYS A 336 -9.41 11.54 -3.36
N HIS A 337 -8.24 12.15 -3.30
CA HIS A 337 -7.36 12.08 -2.13
C HIS A 337 -7.80 13.08 -1.05
N ARG A 338 -8.96 12.81 -0.44
CA ARG A 338 -9.55 13.64 0.61
C ARG A 338 -8.56 13.85 1.74
N PRO A 339 -8.21 15.12 2.09
CA PRO A 339 -7.20 15.37 3.12
C PRO A 339 -7.61 14.88 4.49
N GLN A 340 -8.89 14.91 4.84
CA GLN A 340 -9.39 14.56 6.16
C GLN A 340 -10.62 13.67 6.08
N LEU A 341 -10.69 12.72 7.01
CA LEU A 341 -11.87 11.92 7.35
C LEU A 341 -12.06 11.92 8.87
N ILE A 342 -13.23 11.49 9.31
CA ILE A 342 -13.55 11.26 10.71
C ILE A 342 -14.03 9.82 10.83
N SER A 343 -13.48 9.07 11.79
CA SER A 343 -13.95 7.73 12.10
C SER A 343 -15.32 7.76 12.80
N GLY A 344 -16.08 6.70 12.66
CA GLY A 344 -17.33 6.48 13.39
C GLY A 344 -17.09 5.95 14.80
N GLU A 345 -18.15 5.45 15.42
CA GLU A 345 -18.08 4.78 16.71
C GLU A 345 -17.47 3.38 16.55
N VAL A 346 -16.48 3.05 17.37
CA VAL A 346 -15.90 1.71 17.49
C VAL A 346 -16.10 1.20 18.90
N ALA A 347 -17.02 0.27 19.08
CA ALA A 347 -17.36 -0.26 20.39
C ALA A 347 -16.11 -0.78 21.14
N GLY A 348 -15.93 -0.28 22.36
CA GLY A 348 -14.80 -0.66 23.21
C GLY A 348 -13.43 -0.10 22.79
N ASN A 349 -13.35 0.75 21.76
CA ASN A 349 -12.09 1.36 21.34
C ASN A 349 -12.22 2.89 21.13
N PRO A 350 -12.09 3.69 22.19
CA PRO A 350 -12.20 5.14 22.10
C PRO A 350 -11.08 5.79 21.25
N ARG A 351 -9.93 5.13 21.09
CA ARG A 351 -8.80 5.62 20.27
C ARG A 351 -9.12 5.61 18.78
N LEU A 352 -10.08 4.78 18.37
CA LEU A 352 -10.54 4.71 16.99
C LEU A 352 -11.89 5.40 16.79
N SER A 353 -12.60 5.78 17.87
CA SER A 353 -13.93 6.37 17.81
C SER A 353 -13.86 7.89 17.62
N HIS A 354 -14.59 8.42 16.63
CA HIS A 354 -14.75 9.85 16.35
C HIS A 354 -13.44 10.62 16.19
N GLN A 355 -12.39 9.94 15.73
CA GLN A 355 -11.08 10.55 15.53
C GLN A 355 -11.02 11.28 14.18
N PRO A 356 -10.63 12.57 14.16
CA PRO A 356 -10.22 13.22 12.93
C PRO A 356 -8.83 12.70 12.51
N PHE A 357 -8.66 12.38 11.23
CA PHE A 357 -7.38 11.88 10.71
C PHE A 357 -7.19 12.28 9.25
N ALA A 358 -5.94 12.28 8.78
CA ALA A 358 -5.54 12.79 7.47
C ALA A 358 -5.01 11.66 6.56
N PRO A 359 -5.89 10.83 5.98
CA PRO A 359 -5.48 9.69 5.17
C PRO A 359 -5.17 10.05 3.72
N TYR A 360 -5.63 11.19 3.24
CA TYR A 360 -5.59 11.57 1.84
C TYR A 360 -6.20 10.48 0.92
N THR A 361 -7.42 10.08 1.25
CA THR A 361 -8.25 9.12 0.47
C THR A 361 -9.71 9.33 0.77
N ASP A 362 -10.58 9.06 -0.19
CA ASP A 362 -12.03 8.93 0.00
C ASP A 362 -12.50 7.47 0.11
N LEU A 363 -11.57 6.50 0.01
CA LEU A 363 -11.83 5.05 -0.02
C LEU A 363 -12.73 4.57 -1.16
N LEU A 364 -13.12 5.43 -2.08
CA LEU A 364 -13.99 5.10 -3.19
C LEU A 364 -13.23 4.45 -4.35
N LEU A 365 -13.98 3.80 -5.22
CA LEU A 365 -13.53 3.30 -6.51
C LEU A 365 -13.65 4.40 -7.56
N HIS A 366 -12.58 4.65 -8.29
CA HIS A 366 -12.57 5.56 -9.45
C HIS A 366 -12.14 4.84 -10.72
N ASP A 367 -12.77 5.16 -11.85
CA ASP A 367 -12.33 4.70 -13.15
C ASP A 367 -11.03 5.42 -13.54
N MET A 368 -9.94 4.70 -13.52
CA MET A 368 -8.60 5.23 -13.79
C MET A 368 -8.20 5.13 -15.27
N GLY A 369 -9.15 4.86 -16.14
CA GLY A 369 -8.95 4.78 -17.58
C GLY A 369 -8.29 3.48 -18.03
N PRO A 370 -8.13 3.31 -19.36
CA PRO A 370 -7.65 2.05 -19.95
C PRO A 370 -6.18 1.75 -19.64
N GLN A 371 -5.37 2.77 -19.33
CA GLN A 371 -3.93 2.58 -19.09
C GLN A 371 -3.60 1.94 -17.74
N LEU A 372 -4.49 2.07 -16.75
CA LEU A 372 -4.40 1.40 -15.45
C LEU A 372 -5.35 0.22 -15.31
N ALA A 373 -6.10 -0.11 -16.36
CA ALA A 373 -7.01 -1.23 -16.34
C ALA A 373 -6.26 -2.58 -16.25
N ASP A 374 -6.76 -3.48 -15.39
CA ASP A 374 -6.37 -4.89 -15.35
C ASP A 374 -7.35 -5.80 -16.11
N GLY A 375 -8.50 -5.28 -16.52
CA GLY A 375 -9.58 -6.02 -17.18
C GLY A 375 -10.35 -6.98 -16.25
N ARG A 376 -9.91 -7.16 -14.98
CA ARG A 376 -10.53 -8.11 -14.04
C ARG A 376 -11.54 -7.39 -13.14
N PRO A 377 -12.84 -7.70 -13.20
CA PRO A 377 -13.83 -7.18 -12.29
C PRO A 377 -13.63 -7.78 -10.87
N ASP A 378 -14.10 -7.07 -9.84
CA ASP A 378 -14.07 -7.54 -8.46
C ASP A 378 -15.33 -7.04 -7.75
N HIS A 379 -16.36 -7.88 -7.58
CA HIS A 379 -17.72 -7.51 -7.17
C HIS A 379 -18.31 -6.43 -8.11
N ARG A 380 -18.65 -5.23 -7.59
CA ARG A 380 -19.16 -4.14 -8.44
C ARG A 380 -18.05 -3.36 -9.14
N ALA A 381 -16.81 -3.46 -8.68
CA ALA A 381 -15.69 -2.84 -9.38
C ALA A 381 -15.47 -3.49 -10.75
N ASN A 382 -15.39 -2.68 -11.80
CA ASN A 382 -15.02 -3.15 -13.13
C ASN A 382 -13.47 -3.25 -13.28
N GLY A 383 -13.02 -3.69 -14.47
CA GLY A 383 -11.60 -3.85 -14.78
C GLY A 383 -10.77 -2.55 -14.85
N ARG A 384 -11.39 -1.38 -14.72
CA ARG A 384 -10.74 -0.06 -14.80
C ARG A 384 -10.76 0.69 -13.46
N GLN A 385 -11.56 0.23 -12.51
CA GLN A 385 -11.77 0.88 -11.23
C GLN A 385 -10.78 0.40 -10.18
N TRP A 386 -10.24 1.37 -9.42
CA TRP A 386 -9.33 1.17 -8.31
C TRP A 386 -9.72 2.05 -7.13
N ARG A 387 -9.52 1.53 -5.92
CA ARG A 387 -9.74 2.30 -4.70
C ARG A 387 -8.66 3.38 -4.57
N THR A 388 -9.08 4.59 -4.23
CA THR A 388 -8.13 5.65 -3.86
C THR A 388 -7.26 5.17 -2.70
N ALA A 389 -5.95 5.09 -2.94
CA ALA A 389 -5.00 4.69 -1.91
C ALA A 389 -4.79 5.82 -0.89
N PRO A 390 -4.67 5.52 0.43
CA PRO A 390 -4.18 6.50 1.39
C PRO A 390 -2.77 6.95 1.00
N LEU A 391 -2.45 8.23 1.23
CA LEU A 391 -1.13 8.79 0.91
C LEU A 391 -0.25 8.99 2.15
N TRP A 392 -0.78 8.82 3.38
CA TRP A 392 0.08 8.85 4.56
C TRP A 392 1.21 7.83 4.47
N GLY A 393 2.40 8.20 4.91
CA GLY A 393 3.59 7.37 4.83
C GLY A 393 4.25 7.31 3.46
N LEU A 394 3.68 7.96 2.43
CA LEU A 394 4.21 7.92 1.05
C LEU A 394 5.70 8.29 0.99
N GLY A 395 6.09 9.38 1.65
CA GLY A 395 7.47 9.83 1.65
C GLY A 395 8.42 9.01 2.52
N ALA A 396 7.90 8.10 3.36
CA ALA A 396 8.73 7.21 4.17
C ALA A 396 9.06 5.89 3.46
N LEU A 397 8.32 5.51 2.42
CA LEU A 397 8.41 4.19 1.79
C LEU A 397 9.82 3.83 1.33
N THR A 398 10.51 4.74 0.64
CA THR A 398 11.88 4.48 0.14
C THR A 398 12.87 4.24 1.28
N ALA A 399 12.74 4.95 2.41
CA ALA A 399 13.62 4.75 3.56
C ALA A 399 13.32 3.46 4.32
N ILE A 400 12.05 3.01 4.31
CA ILE A 400 11.61 1.80 5.01
C ILE A 400 11.90 0.55 4.18
N ASN A 401 11.52 0.55 2.90
CA ASN A 401 11.52 -0.63 2.03
C ASN A 401 12.52 -0.54 0.86
N GLU A 402 13.32 0.54 0.77
CA GLU A 402 14.33 0.77 -0.27
C GLU A 402 13.75 0.98 -1.69
N HIS A 403 12.44 1.04 -1.82
CA HIS A 403 11.68 1.33 -3.04
C HIS A 403 10.36 2.01 -2.69
N SER A 404 9.70 2.61 -3.68
CA SER A 404 8.35 3.15 -3.52
C SER A 404 7.27 2.32 -4.23
N GLY A 405 7.56 1.73 -5.39
CA GLY A 405 6.67 0.77 -6.08
C GLY A 405 5.19 1.13 -6.08
N LEU A 406 4.81 2.34 -6.55
CA LEU A 406 3.47 2.90 -6.41
C LEU A 406 2.48 2.32 -7.42
N LEU A 407 1.19 2.64 -7.25
CA LEU A 407 0.03 2.10 -7.95
C LEU A 407 -0.24 0.62 -7.58
N HIS A 408 -1.24 0.00 -8.22
CA HIS A 408 -1.68 -1.36 -7.85
C HIS A 408 -0.65 -2.45 -8.16
N ASP A 409 0.21 -2.22 -9.13
CA ASP A 409 1.18 -3.17 -9.68
C ASP A 409 2.64 -2.73 -9.57
N GLY A 410 2.93 -1.66 -8.84
CA GLY A 410 4.29 -1.20 -8.60
C GLY A 410 4.98 -0.55 -9.82
N ARG A 411 4.22 -0.24 -10.87
CA ARG A 411 4.80 0.32 -12.10
C ARG A 411 5.41 1.70 -11.93
N ALA A 412 4.92 2.51 -11.01
CA ALA A 412 5.44 3.84 -10.77
C ALA A 412 6.55 3.82 -9.72
N ARG A 413 7.73 4.26 -10.07
CA ARG A 413 8.93 4.29 -9.21
C ARG A 413 9.00 5.57 -8.37
N THR A 414 8.22 6.59 -8.73
CA THR A 414 8.14 7.89 -8.05
C THR A 414 6.71 8.38 -7.99
N ALA A 415 6.43 9.37 -7.13
CA ALA A 415 5.14 10.04 -7.09
C ALA A 415 4.81 10.74 -8.43
N GLU A 416 5.80 11.31 -9.12
CA GLU A 416 5.62 11.90 -10.43
C GLU A 416 5.16 10.88 -11.47
N GLU A 417 5.81 9.71 -11.53
CA GLU A 417 5.37 8.63 -12.43
C GLU A 417 3.94 8.18 -12.11
N ALA A 418 3.58 8.09 -10.80
CA ALA A 418 2.23 7.73 -10.39
C ALA A 418 1.20 8.76 -10.89
N ILE A 419 1.47 10.06 -10.72
CA ILE A 419 0.62 11.14 -11.23
C ILE A 419 0.45 11.03 -12.76
N LEU A 420 1.52 10.79 -13.48
CA LEU A 420 1.50 10.70 -14.94
C LEU A 420 0.77 9.45 -15.48
N TRP A 421 0.57 8.43 -14.64
CA TRP A 421 -0.25 7.27 -14.95
C TRP A 421 -1.76 7.50 -14.70
N HIS A 422 -2.14 8.52 -13.94
CA HIS A 422 -3.54 8.83 -13.69
C HIS A 422 -4.29 9.11 -14.99
N GLY A 423 -5.49 8.54 -15.13
CA GLY A 423 -6.34 8.70 -16.30
C GLY A 423 -7.83 8.60 -15.91
N GLY A 424 -8.72 8.46 -16.88
CA GLY A 424 -10.15 8.36 -16.60
C GLY A 424 -10.65 9.55 -15.78
N GLU A 425 -11.22 9.30 -14.60
CA GLU A 425 -11.71 10.35 -13.70
C GLU A 425 -10.60 11.31 -13.22
N ALA A 426 -9.34 10.87 -13.17
CA ALA A 426 -8.20 11.69 -12.77
C ALA A 426 -7.46 12.37 -13.95
N GLU A 427 -7.95 12.21 -15.19
CA GLU A 427 -7.30 12.75 -16.39
C GLU A 427 -7.11 14.28 -16.34
N THR A 428 -8.07 15.02 -15.82
CA THR A 428 -7.98 16.47 -15.73
C THR A 428 -6.87 16.90 -14.77
N ALA A 429 -6.75 16.25 -13.61
CA ALA A 429 -5.68 16.51 -12.65
C ALA A 429 -4.30 16.19 -13.27
N ARG A 430 -4.16 15.07 -13.96
CA ARG A 430 -2.94 14.72 -14.70
C ARG A 430 -2.55 15.76 -15.74
N ARG A 431 -3.51 16.26 -16.53
CA ARG A 431 -3.25 17.30 -17.55
C ARG A 431 -2.82 18.62 -16.92
N ARG A 432 -3.42 19.00 -15.78
CA ARG A 432 -3.00 20.20 -15.02
C ARG A 432 -1.56 20.03 -14.54
N TYR A 433 -1.20 18.85 -14.01
CA TYR A 433 0.17 18.55 -13.59
C TYR A 433 1.18 18.65 -14.76
N ILE A 434 0.87 18.11 -15.93
CA ILE A 434 1.72 18.17 -17.12
C ILE A 434 1.96 19.61 -17.55
N LYS A 435 0.98 20.51 -17.37
CA LYS A 435 1.05 21.93 -17.70
C LYS A 435 1.69 22.81 -16.63
N ALA A 436 1.77 22.31 -15.39
CA ALA A 436 2.38 23.03 -14.27
C ALA A 436 3.86 23.31 -14.54
N ASP A 437 4.35 24.45 -14.10
CA ASP A 437 5.77 24.79 -14.19
C ASP A 437 6.62 23.97 -13.22
N LEU A 438 7.94 24.05 -13.37
CA LEU A 438 8.88 23.28 -12.56
C LEU A 438 8.76 23.55 -11.07
N THR A 439 8.50 24.82 -10.68
CA THR A 439 8.37 25.25 -9.28
C THR A 439 7.11 24.65 -8.64
N GLN A 440 5.98 24.71 -9.35
CA GLN A 440 4.71 24.13 -8.91
C GLN A 440 4.82 22.61 -8.73
N ARG A 441 5.44 21.92 -9.70
CA ARG A 441 5.66 20.47 -9.60
C ARG A 441 6.58 20.12 -8.44
N ALA A 442 7.70 20.86 -8.29
CA ALA A 442 8.64 20.63 -7.18
C ALA A 442 7.97 20.82 -5.82
N ALA A 443 7.15 21.87 -5.66
CA ALA A 443 6.40 22.09 -4.43
C ALA A 443 5.38 20.98 -4.15
N LEU A 444 4.62 20.52 -5.16
CA LEU A 444 3.70 19.40 -5.02
C LEU A 444 4.42 18.11 -4.62
N LEU A 445 5.55 17.80 -5.25
CA LEU A 445 6.32 16.61 -4.90
C LEU A 445 6.91 16.70 -3.48
N ALA A 446 7.34 17.89 -3.03
CA ALA A 446 7.78 18.12 -1.66
C ALA A 446 6.63 17.88 -0.66
N PHE A 447 5.42 18.33 -0.98
CA PHE A 447 4.23 18.05 -0.18
C PHE A 447 3.96 16.54 -0.10
N LEU A 448 3.92 15.82 -1.23
CA LEU A 448 3.71 14.37 -1.26
C LEU A 448 4.79 13.60 -0.48
N GLN A 449 6.04 14.09 -0.52
CA GLN A 449 7.14 13.53 0.29
C GLN A 449 6.98 13.84 1.79
N SER A 450 6.22 14.84 2.18
CA SER A 450 5.96 15.16 3.58
C SER A 450 4.90 14.23 4.22
N LEU A 451 4.08 13.59 3.41
CA LEU A 451 3.07 12.61 3.84
C LEU A 451 3.71 11.22 4.14
#